data_6e896c10d94ffee97a138877ff47efc0
#
_entry.id   6e896c10d94ffee97a138877ff47efc0
#
_cell.length_a   1.000
_cell.length_b   1.000
_cell.length_c   1.000
_cell.angle_alpha   90.00
_cell.angle_beta   90.00
_cell.angle_gamma   90.00
#
_symmetry.space_group_name_H-M   'P 1'
#
loop_
_entity.id
_entity.type
_entity.pdbx_description
1 polymer ?
#
loop_
_entity_poly.entity_id
_entity_poly.type
_entity_poly.pdbx_seq_one_letter_code
_entity_poly.pdbx_strand_id
1 'polypeptide(L)'
;CLEGKNVLSTYVDMESRRILIGTLDAGLYSRSLEMEDLQKLPLPITKPIRSIVSYTPDKIAVGVDLEGVFVIDKANLTIDKQYAYNETSSTSIFTNNVRGLFVDNQFNLWVATYHGGISFQDSYKLNFDYFQHRTGDSQSIGNDVVNAVLEDSSGNFWFGTNSGVSMLSVHTHTWTH
;
A
#
# COMPACT_ATOMS: atom_id res chain seq x y z
N CYS A 1 24.35 -4.49 -8.23
CA CYS A 1 23.47 -4.05 -9.32
C CYS A 1 22.25 -4.95 -9.41
N LEU A 2 21.06 -4.39 -9.70
CA LEU A 2 19.83 -5.14 -9.98
C LEU A 2 19.67 -5.45 -11.48
N GLU A 3 20.77 -5.70 -12.16
CA GLU A 3 20.76 -6.00 -13.59
C GLU A 3 19.85 -7.20 -13.90
N GLY A 4 18.99 -7.04 -14.88
CA GLY A 4 17.98 -8.06 -15.26
C GLY A 4 16.81 -8.21 -14.29
N LYS A 5 16.66 -7.36 -13.27
CA LYS A 5 15.51 -7.35 -12.36
C LYS A 5 14.55 -6.21 -12.68
N ASN A 6 13.26 -6.53 -12.72
CA ASN A 6 12.22 -5.52 -12.90
C ASN A 6 11.91 -4.87 -11.55
N VAL A 7 12.31 -3.61 -11.38
CA VAL A 7 11.99 -2.81 -10.20
C VAL A 7 10.58 -2.23 -10.37
N LEU A 8 9.72 -2.41 -9.38
CA LEU A 8 8.34 -1.91 -9.37
C LEU A 8 8.11 -0.78 -8.37
N SER A 9 8.84 -0.79 -7.26
CA SER A 9 8.67 0.19 -6.19
C SER A 9 9.98 0.48 -5.49
N THR A 10 10.11 1.71 -4.98
CA THR A 10 11.25 2.14 -4.18
C THR A 10 10.75 2.98 -3.00
N TYR A 11 11.46 2.89 -1.90
CA TYR A 11 11.24 3.71 -0.71
C TYR A 11 12.59 4.16 -0.14
N VAL A 12 12.72 5.46 0.10
CA VAL A 12 13.94 6.04 0.71
C VAL A 12 13.65 6.33 2.18
N ASP A 13 14.33 5.60 3.04
CA ASP A 13 14.33 5.85 4.48
C ASP A 13 15.50 6.76 4.83
N MET A 14 15.20 8.04 5.03
CA MET A 14 16.22 9.04 5.34
C MET A 14 16.77 8.89 6.76
N GLU A 15 15.99 8.35 7.68
CA GLU A 15 16.38 8.14 9.07
C GLU A 15 17.42 7.01 9.18
N SER A 16 17.16 5.87 8.59
CA SER A 16 18.11 4.74 8.54
C SER A 16 19.10 4.83 7.38
N ARG A 17 19.04 5.90 6.56
CA ARG A 17 19.90 6.17 5.39
C ARG A 17 20.01 4.99 4.44
N ARG A 18 18.85 4.45 4.05
CA ARG A 18 18.74 3.30 3.14
C ARG A 18 17.65 3.46 2.11
N ILE A 19 17.79 2.74 1.01
CA ILE A 19 16.75 2.57 -0.01
C ILE A 19 16.26 1.13 0.07
N LEU A 20 14.94 0.96 0.10
CA LEU A 20 14.30 -0.32 -0.11
C LEU A 20 13.79 -0.40 -1.54
N ILE A 21 13.97 -1.56 -2.18
CA ILE A 21 13.67 -1.76 -3.60
C ILE A 21 12.82 -3.01 -3.74
N GLY A 22 11.57 -2.81 -4.15
CA GLY A 22 10.63 -3.88 -4.44
C GLY A 22 10.67 -4.29 -5.92
N THR A 23 10.70 -5.58 -6.16
CA THR A 23 10.84 -6.15 -7.51
C THR A 23 9.62 -6.95 -7.94
N LEU A 24 9.55 -7.30 -9.23
CA LEU A 24 8.48 -8.10 -9.82
C LEU A 24 8.50 -9.55 -9.30
N ASP A 25 9.69 -10.16 -9.20
CA ASP A 25 9.86 -11.60 -8.99
C ASP A 25 11.08 -11.97 -8.13
N ALA A 26 11.80 -10.99 -7.63
CA ALA A 26 13.06 -11.21 -6.92
C ALA A 26 13.02 -10.89 -5.41
N GLY A 27 11.88 -10.37 -4.91
CA GLY A 27 11.69 -10.00 -3.50
C GLY A 27 12.11 -8.56 -3.18
N LEU A 28 12.34 -8.30 -1.90
CA LEU A 28 12.71 -7.00 -1.37
C LEU A 28 14.22 -6.89 -1.18
N TYR A 29 14.80 -5.80 -1.65
CA TYR A 29 16.21 -5.48 -1.48
C TYR A 29 16.38 -4.24 -0.63
N SER A 30 17.51 -4.17 0.07
CA SER A 30 17.95 -2.99 0.82
C SER A 30 19.33 -2.56 0.33
N ARG A 31 19.54 -1.24 0.22
CA ARG A 31 20.84 -0.63 -0.07
C ARG A 31 21.08 0.54 0.88
N SER A 32 22.26 0.63 1.46
CA SER A 32 22.71 1.83 2.18
C SER A 32 22.86 3.02 1.22
N LEU A 33 22.55 4.23 1.68
CA LEU A 33 22.82 5.47 0.94
C LEU A 33 24.33 5.84 0.97
N GLU A 34 25.08 5.27 1.89
CA GLU A 34 26.51 5.59 2.10
C GLU A 34 27.44 4.57 1.45
N MET A 35 26.97 3.34 1.30
CA MET A 35 27.78 2.23 0.77
C MET A 35 27.08 1.58 -0.43
N GLU A 36 27.88 1.06 -1.38
CA GLU A 36 27.35 0.29 -2.51
C GLU A 36 26.95 -1.15 -2.14
N ASP A 37 26.35 -1.29 -0.97
CA ASP A 37 25.94 -2.58 -0.42
C ASP A 37 24.46 -2.85 -0.73
N LEU A 38 24.22 -3.61 -1.77
CA LEU A 38 22.88 -4.05 -2.16
C LEU A 38 22.65 -5.48 -1.67
N GLN A 39 21.73 -5.65 -0.75
CA GLN A 39 21.40 -6.93 -0.14
C GLN A 39 19.94 -7.31 -0.41
N LYS A 40 19.69 -8.58 -0.77
CA LYS A 40 18.36 -9.14 -0.74
C LYS A 40 17.98 -9.45 0.70
N LEU A 41 16.80 -8.97 1.13
CA LEU A 41 16.30 -9.26 2.47
C LEU A 41 15.79 -10.72 2.53
N PRO A 42 16.08 -11.46 3.61
CA PRO A 42 15.68 -12.84 3.78
C PRO A 42 14.21 -12.96 4.20
N LEU A 43 13.32 -12.27 3.48
CA LEU A 43 11.88 -12.28 3.72
C LEU A 43 11.19 -13.28 2.80
N PRO A 44 10.13 -13.97 3.25
CA PRO A 44 9.39 -14.96 2.46
C PRO A 44 8.45 -14.30 1.43
N ILE A 45 8.84 -13.19 0.84
CA ILE A 45 8.08 -12.44 -0.16
C ILE A 45 8.55 -12.87 -1.55
N THR A 46 7.65 -13.48 -2.32
CA THR A 46 7.97 -14.03 -3.64
C THR A 46 7.19 -13.41 -4.79
N LYS A 47 6.16 -12.63 -4.47
CA LYS A 47 5.25 -11.99 -5.43
C LYS A 47 5.64 -10.54 -5.69
N PRO A 48 5.08 -9.90 -6.75
CA PRO A 48 5.39 -8.52 -7.10
C PRO A 48 5.19 -7.54 -5.94
N ILE A 49 6.22 -6.78 -5.60
CA ILE A 49 6.16 -5.73 -4.58
C ILE A 49 5.78 -4.42 -5.25
N ARG A 50 4.48 -4.06 -5.15
CA ARG A 50 3.87 -2.94 -5.87
C ARG A 50 4.09 -1.60 -5.21
N SER A 51 4.18 -1.57 -3.88
CA SER A 51 4.25 -0.33 -3.12
C SER A 51 5.02 -0.53 -1.83
N ILE A 52 5.79 0.49 -1.42
CA ILE A 52 6.49 0.54 -0.13
C ILE A 52 6.27 1.94 0.42
N VAL A 53 5.71 2.05 1.63
CA VAL A 53 5.43 3.33 2.28
C VAL A 53 5.85 3.33 3.74
N SER A 54 6.15 4.50 4.29
CA SER A 54 6.27 4.65 5.74
C SER A 54 4.89 4.44 6.37
N TYR A 55 4.78 3.58 7.37
CA TYR A 55 3.50 3.30 8.02
C TYR A 55 3.41 3.95 9.39
N THR A 56 4.39 3.68 10.24
CA THR A 56 4.59 4.36 11.51
C THR A 56 6.04 4.84 11.60
N PRO A 57 6.43 5.63 12.60
CA PRO A 57 7.84 6.05 12.75
C PRO A 57 8.84 4.89 12.69
N ASP A 58 8.48 3.73 13.26
CA ASP A 58 9.32 2.53 13.37
C ASP A 58 8.99 1.44 12.33
N LYS A 59 7.96 1.60 11.49
CA LYS A 59 7.50 0.55 10.56
C LYS A 59 7.26 1.06 9.15
N ILE A 60 7.43 0.17 8.19
CA ILE A 60 7.02 0.33 6.79
C ILE A 60 5.91 -0.65 6.45
N ALA A 61 5.05 -0.27 5.52
CA ALA A 61 4.09 -1.17 4.89
C ALA A 61 4.55 -1.49 3.46
N VAL A 62 4.53 -2.77 3.13
CA VAL A 62 4.95 -3.32 1.83
C VAL A 62 3.76 -4.03 1.20
N GLY A 63 3.24 -3.46 0.13
CA GLY A 63 2.13 -4.01 -0.65
C GLY A 63 2.61 -5.03 -1.66
N VAL A 64 2.18 -6.26 -1.50
CA VAL A 64 2.58 -7.41 -2.32
C VAL A 64 1.38 -7.97 -3.07
N ASP A 65 1.48 -8.04 -4.39
CA ASP A 65 0.41 -8.57 -5.23
C ASP A 65 0.17 -10.04 -4.88
N LEU A 66 -1.09 -10.45 -4.69
CA LEU A 66 -1.53 -11.78 -4.28
C LEU A 66 -1.17 -12.22 -2.85
N GLU A 67 -0.39 -11.45 -2.12
CA GLU A 67 0.01 -11.79 -0.73
C GLU A 67 -0.48 -10.76 0.31
N GLY A 68 -1.03 -9.61 -0.13
CA GLY A 68 -1.55 -8.58 0.77
C GLY A 68 -0.50 -7.57 1.20
N VAL A 69 -0.55 -7.14 2.47
CA VAL A 69 0.33 -6.10 3.01
C VAL A 69 1.17 -6.66 4.15
N PHE A 70 2.50 -6.54 4.02
CA PHE A 70 3.43 -6.87 5.08
C PHE A 70 3.83 -5.60 5.83
N VAL A 71 3.74 -5.63 7.13
CA VAL A 71 4.29 -4.60 8.02
C VAL A 71 5.65 -5.07 8.49
N ILE A 72 6.68 -4.26 8.24
CA ILE A 72 8.08 -4.60 8.50
C ILE A 72 8.66 -3.58 9.46
N ASP A 73 9.35 -4.04 10.47
CA ASP A 73 10.11 -3.22 11.40
C ASP A 73 11.33 -2.59 10.70
N LYS A 74 11.52 -1.27 10.84
CA LYS A 74 12.60 -0.54 10.16
C LYS A 74 13.99 -0.86 10.71
N ALA A 75 14.11 -1.17 11.99
CA ALA A 75 15.41 -1.34 12.64
C ALA A 75 16.07 -2.66 12.23
N ASN A 76 15.30 -3.76 12.24
CA ASN A 76 15.82 -5.10 12.00
C ASN A 76 15.37 -5.72 10.66
N LEU A 77 14.45 -5.07 9.93
CA LEU A 77 13.90 -5.50 8.65
C LEU A 77 13.21 -6.88 8.73
N THR A 78 12.54 -7.15 9.83
CA THR A 78 11.73 -8.37 10.02
C THR A 78 10.24 -8.08 9.85
N ILE A 79 9.48 -9.10 9.44
CA ILE A 79 8.02 -9.00 9.37
C ILE A 79 7.45 -8.99 10.79
N ASP A 80 6.73 -7.92 11.11
CA ASP A 80 5.97 -7.77 12.35
C ASP A 80 4.56 -8.35 12.19
N LYS A 81 3.92 -8.08 11.02
CA LYS A 81 2.53 -8.41 10.78
C LYS A 81 2.25 -8.55 9.28
N GLN A 82 1.24 -9.33 8.94
CA GLN A 82 0.70 -9.40 7.59
C GLN A 82 -0.81 -9.14 7.62
N TYR A 83 -1.28 -8.22 6.77
CA TYR A 83 -2.69 -8.07 6.46
C TYR A 83 -2.97 -8.84 5.17
N ALA A 84 -3.70 -9.95 5.30
CA ALA A 84 -4.13 -10.77 4.18
C ALA A 84 -5.66 -10.92 4.21
N TYR A 85 -6.24 -11.23 3.07
CA TYR A 85 -7.67 -11.55 2.97
C TYR A 85 -7.98 -12.79 3.80
N ASN A 86 -9.02 -12.67 4.61
CA ASN A 86 -9.59 -13.77 5.38
C ASN A 86 -11.10 -13.55 5.48
N GLU A 87 -11.87 -14.43 4.88
CA GLU A 87 -13.35 -14.34 4.81
C GLU A 87 -14.02 -14.26 6.20
N THR A 88 -13.40 -14.85 7.21
CA THR A 88 -13.97 -14.91 8.58
C THR A 88 -13.46 -13.81 9.51
N SER A 89 -12.61 -12.89 9.02
CA SER A 89 -11.96 -11.88 9.85
C SER A 89 -12.33 -10.46 9.42
N SER A 90 -12.93 -9.70 10.31
CA SER A 90 -13.19 -8.26 10.12
C SER A 90 -11.90 -7.40 10.15
N THR A 91 -10.76 -7.97 10.51
CA THR A 91 -9.46 -7.29 10.50
C THR A 91 -8.64 -7.60 9.24
N SER A 92 -9.24 -8.26 8.25
CA SER A 92 -8.60 -8.57 6.98
C SER A 92 -8.79 -7.44 5.96
N ILE A 93 -7.91 -7.38 4.96
CA ILE A 93 -8.16 -6.61 3.74
C ILE A 93 -9.16 -7.36 2.85
N PHE A 94 -9.82 -6.64 1.93
CA PHE A 94 -10.86 -7.24 1.07
C PHE A 94 -10.29 -8.25 0.07
N THR A 95 -9.07 -8.04 -0.41
CA THR A 95 -8.37 -8.95 -1.33
C THR A 95 -6.87 -8.83 -1.20
N ASN A 96 -6.14 -9.90 -1.50
CA ASN A 96 -4.67 -9.90 -1.51
C ASN A 96 -4.06 -9.22 -2.75
N ASN A 97 -4.86 -8.82 -3.73
CA ASN A 97 -4.37 -8.20 -4.98
C ASN A 97 -4.05 -6.71 -4.76
N VAL A 98 -2.97 -6.41 -4.06
CA VAL A 98 -2.55 -5.05 -3.75
C VAL A 98 -1.90 -4.39 -4.96
N ARG A 99 -2.32 -3.15 -5.26
CA ARG A 99 -1.78 -2.30 -6.33
C ARG A 99 -1.00 -1.11 -5.82
N GLY A 100 -1.45 -0.52 -4.72
CA GLY A 100 -0.81 0.63 -4.12
C GLY A 100 -1.14 0.75 -2.64
N LEU A 101 -0.28 1.44 -1.93
CA LEU A 101 -0.46 1.80 -0.52
C LEU A 101 -0.31 3.31 -0.38
N PHE A 102 -1.07 3.87 0.53
CA PHE A 102 -0.90 5.23 0.98
C PHE A 102 -1.14 5.28 2.50
N VAL A 103 -0.37 6.11 3.19
CA VAL A 103 -0.54 6.40 4.62
C VAL A 103 -0.75 7.89 4.75
N ASP A 104 -1.89 8.28 5.31
CA ASP A 104 -2.24 9.67 5.50
C ASP A 104 -1.55 10.29 6.73
N ASN A 105 -1.77 11.59 6.94
CA ASN A 105 -1.16 12.35 8.03
C ASN A 105 -1.68 11.96 9.43
N GLN A 106 -2.72 11.13 9.51
CA GLN A 106 -3.25 10.54 10.74
C GLN A 106 -2.78 9.09 10.93
N PHE A 107 -1.84 8.62 10.10
CA PHE A 107 -1.34 7.24 10.08
C PHE A 107 -2.39 6.19 9.71
N ASN A 108 -3.47 6.58 9.03
CA ASN A 108 -4.42 5.62 8.48
C ASN A 108 -3.83 4.96 7.23
N LEU A 109 -4.07 3.65 7.08
CA LEU A 109 -3.57 2.88 5.95
C LEU A 109 -4.66 2.70 4.89
N TRP A 110 -4.36 3.16 3.67
CA TRP A 110 -5.18 3.01 2.48
C TRP A 110 -4.54 1.97 1.56
N VAL A 111 -5.29 0.92 1.24
CA VAL A 111 -4.84 -0.19 0.39
C VAL A 111 -5.66 -0.20 -0.89
N ALA A 112 -5.04 0.28 -1.97
CA ALA A 112 -5.62 0.21 -3.31
C ALA A 112 -5.49 -1.22 -3.86
N THR A 113 -6.57 -1.77 -4.39
CA THR A 113 -6.62 -3.17 -4.80
C THR A 113 -7.10 -3.36 -6.23
N TYR A 114 -6.80 -4.53 -6.79
CA TYR A 114 -7.34 -4.97 -8.07
C TYR A 114 -8.64 -5.74 -7.83
N HIS A 115 -9.76 -5.23 -8.31
CA HIS A 115 -11.13 -5.76 -8.16
C HIS A 115 -11.73 -5.75 -6.75
N GLY A 116 -11.12 -5.07 -5.78
CA GLY A 116 -11.67 -4.99 -4.42
C GLY A 116 -11.91 -3.56 -3.94
N GLY A 117 -11.74 -2.57 -4.83
CA GLY A 117 -11.82 -1.16 -4.43
C GLY A 117 -10.69 -0.79 -3.48
N ILE A 118 -11.03 -0.18 -2.37
CA ILE A 118 -10.09 0.30 -1.35
C ILE A 118 -10.42 -0.37 -0.02
N SER A 119 -9.40 -0.91 0.64
CA SER A 119 -9.46 -1.27 2.05
C SER A 119 -8.81 -0.16 2.86
N PHE A 120 -9.53 0.35 3.84
CA PHE A 120 -9.11 1.46 4.69
C PHE A 120 -9.02 1.02 6.14
N GLN A 121 -7.90 1.25 6.78
CA GLN A 121 -7.71 1.03 8.21
C GLN A 121 -7.43 2.35 8.91
N ASP A 122 -8.35 2.74 9.78
CA ASP A 122 -8.18 3.80 10.75
C ASP A 122 -7.08 3.40 11.76
N SER A 123 -6.13 4.28 12.04
CA SER A 123 -5.00 4.02 12.93
C SER A 123 -5.40 3.64 14.37
N TYR A 124 -6.60 4.01 14.78
CA TYR A 124 -7.17 3.69 16.10
C TYR A 124 -8.02 2.43 16.12
N LYS A 125 -8.30 1.82 14.95
CA LYS A 125 -9.10 0.62 14.81
C LYS A 125 -8.27 -0.54 14.28
N LEU A 126 -8.66 -1.76 14.65
CA LEU A 126 -8.04 -2.97 14.09
C LEU A 126 -8.71 -3.44 12.80
N ASN A 127 -9.94 -2.99 12.53
CA ASN A 127 -10.75 -3.42 11.41
C ASN A 127 -10.46 -2.60 10.16
N PHE A 128 -10.69 -3.20 8.99
CA PHE A 128 -10.71 -2.50 7.71
C PHE A 128 -12.14 -2.11 7.33
N ASP A 129 -12.31 -0.88 6.86
CA ASP A 129 -13.48 -0.42 6.13
C ASP A 129 -13.21 -0.55 4.62
N TYR A 130 -14.27 -0.65 3.79
CA TYR A 130 -14.15 -0.88 2.35
C TYR A 130 -14.92 0.15 1.55
N PHE A 131 -14.28 0.72 0.53
CA PHE A 131 -14.91 1.57 -0.46
C PHE A 131 -14.94 0.83 -1.80
N GLN A 132 -16.14 0.46 -2.25
CA GLN A 132 -16.37 -0.30 -3.46
C GLN A 132 -17.31 0.43 -4.40
N HIS A 133 -17.17 0.16 -5.70
CA HIS A 133 -18.11 0.65 -6.70
C HIS A 133 -19.49 0.02 -6.52
N ARG A 134 -20.52 0.86 -6.58
CA ARG A 134 -21.92 0.45 -6.56
C ARG A 134 -22.61 0.98 -7.81
N THR A 135 -23.05 0.09 -8.67
CA THR A 135 -23.73 0.47 -9.91
C THR A 135 -24.96 1.33 -9.63
N GLY A 136 -25.01 2.53 -10.23
CA GLY A 136 -26.12 3.48 -10.05
C GLY A 136 -26.00 4.36 -8.80
N ASP A 137 -24.96 4.22 -7.99
CA ASP A 137 -24.70 5.05 -6.82
C ASP A 137 -23.53 5.99 -7.12
N SER A 138 -23.84 7.27 -7.39
CA SER A 138 -22.82 8.32 -7.60
C SER A 138 -22.02 8.66 -6.34
N GLN A 139 -22.43 8.15 -5.17
CA GLN A 139 -21.70 8.31 -3.91
C GLN A 139 -20.88 7.05 -3.56
N SER A 140 -20.38 6.37 -4.57
CA SER A 140 -19.39 5.29 -4.44
C SER A 140 -18.18 5.56 -5.34
N ILE A 141 -17.06 4.86 -5.14
CA ILE A 141 -15.91 4.97 -6.05
C ILE A 141 -16.29 4.55 -7.47
N GLY A 142 -15.71 5.18 -8.50
CA GLY A 142 -16.07 4.96 -9.90
C GLY A 142 -15.72 3.56 -10.44
N ASN A 143 -14.76 2.86 -9.85
CA ASN A 143 -14.36 1.52 -10.26
C ASN A 143 -13.58 0.79 -9.16
N ASP A 144 -13.75 -0.53 -9.05
CA ASP A 144 -13.07 -1.37 -8.04
C ASP A 144 -11.61 -1.70 -8.39
N VAL A 145 -11.16 -1.38 -9.60
CA VAL A 145 -9.74 -1.48 -9.95
C VAL A 145 -9.08 -0.16 -9.64
N VAL A 146 -8.43 -0.09 -8.50
CA VAL A 146 -7.73 1.10 -8.00
C VAL A 146 -6.22 0.89 -8.14
N ASN A 147 -5.56 1.82 -8.84
CA ASN A 147 -4.15 1.72 -9.17
C ASN A 147 -3.29 2.68 -8.35
N ALA A 148 -3.87 3.80 -7.91
CA ALA A 148 -3.16 4.83 -7.17
C ALA A 148 -4.10 5.54 -6.18
N VAL A 149 -3.53 6.07 -5.11
CA VAL A 149 -4.19 6.94 -4.14
C VAL A 149 -3.23 8.04 -3.70
N LEU A 150 -3.77 9.25 -3.54
CA LEU A 150 -3.05 10.39 -2.99
C LEU A 150 -4.00 11.29 -2.17
N GLU A 151 -3.45 12.04 -1.24
CA GLU A 151 -4.13 13.10 -0.51
C GLU A 151 -3.67 14.47 -1.06
N ASP A 152 -4.62 15.38 -1.31
CA ASP A 152 -4.29 16.75 -1.71
C ASP A 152 -4.06 17.68 -0.48
N SER A 153 -3.64 18.91 -0.74
CA SER A 153 -3.38 19.90 0.32
C SER A 153 -4.62 20.32 1.12
N SER A 154 -5.81 19.99 0.64
CA SER A 154 -7.10 20.24 1.31
C SER A 154 -7.57 18.99 2.09
N GLY A 155 -6.82 17.90 2.08
CA GLY A 155 -7.14 16.65 2.73
C GLY A 155 -8.09 15.74 1.94
N ASN A 156 -8.47 16.09 0.70
CA ASN A 156 -9.30 15.20 -0.11
C ASN A 156 -8.47 14.03 -0.66
N PHE A 157 -9.09 12.86 -0.75
CA PHE A 157 -8.45 11.68 -1.33
C PHE A 157 -8.80 11.52 -2.81
N TRP A 158 -7.78 11.29 -3.62
CA TRP A 158 -7.88 11.09 -5.07
C TRP A 158 -7.46 9.67 -5.41
N PHE A 159 -8.30 8.98 -6.19
CA PHE A 159 -8.11 7.59 -6.56
C PHE A 159 -8.04 7.46 -8.07
N GLY A 160 -6.90 7.01 -8.58
CA GLY A 160 -6.74 6.63 -9.98
C GLY A 160 -7.31 5.23 -10.21
N THR A 161 -8.37 5.13 -11.01
CA THR A 161 -9.06 3.88 -11.31
C THR A 161 -9.02 3.54 -12.80
N ASN A 162 -9.46 2.34 -13.17
CA ASN A 162 -9.58 1.96 -14.58
C ASN A 162 -10.69 2.73 -15.34
N SER A 163 -11.60 3.41 -14.61
CA SER A 163 -12.65 4.24 -15.22
C SER A 163 -12.38 5.74 -15.11
N GLY A 164 -11.15 6.13 -14.80
CA GLY A 164 -10.77 7.53 -14.60
C GLY A 164 -10.40 7.82 -13.15
N VAL A 165 -10.65 9.05 -12.72
CA VAL A 165 -10.29 9.52 -11.38
C VAL A 165 -11.54 9.69 -10.53
N SER A 166 -11.50 9.23 -9.29
CA SER A 166 -12.52 9.48 -8.28
C SER A 166 -11.92 10.29 -7.12
N MET A 167 -12.65 11.25 -6.60
CA MET A 167 -12.26 12.06 -5.45
C MET A 167 -13.27 11.88 -4.32
N LEU A 168 -12.76 11.62 -3.12
CA LEU A 168 -13.54 11.64 -1.88
C LEU A 168 -13.22 12.89 -1.10
N SER A 169 -14.23 13.75 -0.91
CA SER A 169 -14.10 14.93 -0.06
C SER A 169 -14.15 14.53 1.41
N VAL A 170 -13.13 14.90 2.17
CA VAL A 170 -13.06 14.65 3.62
C VAL A 170 -14.07 15.50 4.38
N HIS A 171 -14.36 16.73 3.89
CA HIS A 171 -15.27 17.63 4.58
C HIS A 171 -16.73 17.29 4.40
N THR A 172 -17.11 16.82 3.23
CA THR A 172 -18.52 16.52 2.90
C THR A 172 -18.82 15.03 2.84
N HIS A 173 -17.80 14.18 2.85
CA HIS A 173 -17.90 12.73 2.67
C HIS A 173 -18.60 12.33 1.36
N THR A 174 -18.42 13.17 0.31
CA THR A 174 -19.03 12.97 -1.00
C THR A 174 -18.01 12.56 -2.04
N TRP A 175 -18.46 11.74 -3.02
CA TRP A 175 -17.66 11.34 -4.16
C TRP A 175 -17.89 12.24 -5.37
N THR A 176 -16.83 12.44 -6.15
CA THR A 176 -16.86 13.12 -7.47
C THR A 176 -16.01 12.30 -8.46
N HIS A 177 -16.46 12.26 -9.74
CA HIS A 177 -15.81 11.47 -10.80
C HIS A 177 -15.52 12.35 -12.01
#